data_f4cc156dc1ccb0af55ed05912828220b
#
_entry.id   f4cc156dc1ccb0af55ed05912828220b
#
_cell.length_a   1.000
_cell.length_b   1.000
_cell.length_c   1.000
_cell.angle_alpha   90.00
_cell.angle_beta   90.00
_cell.angle_gamma   90.00
#
_symmetry.space_group_name_H-M   'P 1'
#
loop_
_entity.id
_entity.type
_entity.pdbx_description
1 polymer ?
#
loop_
_entity_poly.entity_id
_entity_poly.type
_entity_poly.pdbx_seq_one_letter_code
_entity_poly.pdbx_strand_id
1 'polypeptide(L)'
;MEKYISNSPSDTVKIGTDFAERLKANDGVLYRGEMGAGKTYFTKGIAKAFEITEEVTSPTFALINEYYGKINIFHFDLFRIDSFDDLYAIGFFDYFDRNGVLCVEWSENISDLAQSFDTVYQVTISKTGEDSREITIEKIK
;
A
#
# COMPACT_ATOMS: atom_id res chain seq x y z
N MET A 1 6.51 -8.75 13.99
CA MET A 1 7.06 -8.31 12.69
C MET A 1 7.50 -9.52 11.89
N GLU A 2 7.06 -9.58 10.64
CA GLU A 2 7.40 -10.68 9.74
C GLU A 2 8.39 -10.18 8.68
N LYS A 3 9.31 -11.06 8.30
CA LYS A 3 10.31 -10.74 7.29
C LYS A 3 10.29 -11.79 6.18
N TYR A 4 10.30 -11.32 4.94
CA TYR A 4 10.30 -12.16 3.75
C TYR A 4 11.42 -11.75 2.82
N ILE A 5 11.97 -12.73 2.11
CA ILE A 5 12.95 -12.47 1.05
C ILE A 5 12.28 -12.75 -0.29
N SER A 6 12.36 -11.77 -1.18
CA SER A 6 11.89 -11.89 -2.56
C SER A 6 13.10 -11.88 -3.49
N ASN A 7 13.16 -12.79 -4.42
CA ASN A 7 14.26 -12.90 -5.38
C ASN A 7 13.84 -12.51 -6.80
N SER A 8 12.60 -12.09 -6.97
CA SER A 8 12.05 -11.70 -8.28
C SER A 8 10.80 -10.86 -8.09
N PRO A 9 10.38 -10.11 -9.12
CA PRO A 9 9.07 -9.44 -9.09
C PRO A 9 7.92 -10.43 -8.82
N SER A 10 8.01 -11.63 -9.37
CA SER A 10 7.03 -12.70 -9.17
C SER A 10 6.90 -13.10 -7.70
N ASP A 11 8.02 -13.20 -7.00
CA ASP A 11 8.03 -13.49 -5.56
C ASP A 11 7.35 -12.36 -4.78
N THR A 12 7.62 -11.11 -5.14
CA THR A 12 7.01 -9.95 -4.48
C THR A 12 5.49 -9.96 -4.68
N VAL A 13 5.02 -10.27 -5.88
CA VAL A 13 3.59 -10.40 -6.15
C VAL A 13 2.98 -11.49 -5.27
N LYS A 14 3.63 -12.64 -5.16
CA LYS A 14 3.13 -13.75 -4.34
C LYS A 14 3.04 -13.38 -2.86
N ILE A 15 4.05 -12.70 -2.34
CA ILE A 15 4.04 -12.25 -0.94
C ILE A 15 2.88 -11.28 -0.71
N GLY A 16 2.65 -10.36 -1.65
CA GLY A 16 1.51 -9.43 -1.58
C GLY A 16 0.17 -10.15 -1.65
N THR A 17 0.05 -11.18 -2.48
CA THR A 17 -1.18 -11.98 -2.58
C THR A 17 -1.47 -12.70 -1.28
N ASP A 18 -0.47 -13.32 -0.67
CA ASP A 18 -0.64 -14.01 0.61
C ASP A 18 -0.98 -13.04 1.74
N PHE A 19 -0.34 -11.89 1.76
CA PHE A 19 -0.61 -10.85 2.75
C PHE A 19 -2.06 -10.36 2.67
N ALA A 20 -2.59 -10.25 1.46
CA ALA A 20 -3.95 -9.71 1.25
C ALA A 20 -5.04 -10.53 1.94
N GLU A 21 -4.77 -11.80 2.27
CA GLU A 21 -5.74 -12.64 3.00
C GLU A 21 -6.08 -12.09 4.38
N ARG A 22 -5.22 -11.26 4.97
CA ARG A 22 -5.47 -10.62 6.27
C ARG A 22 -6.25 -9.31 6.16
N LEU A 23 -6.33 -8.75 4.98
CA LEU A 23 -6.88 -7.41 4.78
C LEU A 23 -8.39 -7.42 4.74
N LYS A 24 -8.97 -6.38 5.34
CA LYS A 24 -10.40 -6.10 5.33
C LYS A 24 -10.62 -4.70 4.82
N ALA A 25 -11.85 -4.39 4.38
CA ALA A 25 -12.21 -3.03 4.01
C ALA A 25 -11.87 -2.06 5.15
N ASN A 26 -11.37 -0.89 4.79
CA ASN A 26 -10.93 0.20 5.66
C ASN A 26 -9.57 -0.04 6.35
N ASP A 27 -8.92 -1.17 6.12
CA ASP A 27 -7.55 -1.35 6.60
C ASP A 27 -6.59 -0.44 5.83
N GLY A 28 -5.55 -0.01 6.51
CA GLY A 28 -4.48 0.77 5.91
C GLY A 28 -3.23 -0.09 5.68
N VAL A 29 -2.56 0.18 4.57
CA VAL A 29 -1.25 -0.39 4.26
C VAL A 29 -0.31 0.76 3.98
N LEU A 30 0.59 1.05 4.92
CA LEU A 30 1.54 2.14 4.80
C LEU A 30 2.85 1.59 4.24
N TYR A 31 3.22 2.05 3.06
CA TYR A 31 4.45 1.61 2.41
C TYR A 31 5.66 2.44 2.84
N ARG A 32 6.76 1.75 3.06
CA ARG A 32 8.09 2.33 3.24
C ARG A 32 9.03 1.70 2.24
N GLY A 33 9.89 2.50 1.65
CA GLY A 33 10.88 2.02 0.69
C GLY A 33 11.14 3.04 -0.40
N GLU A 34 12.34 2.99 -0.94
CA GLU A 34 12.74 3.89 -2.02
C GLU A 34 12.00 3.60 -3.31
N MET A 35 12.04 4.53 -4.25
CA MET A 35 11.49 4.36 -5.58
C MET A 35 12.15 3.14 -6.25
N GLY A 36 11.35 2.30 -6.91
CA GLY A 36 11.86 1.09 -7.55
C GLY A 36 12.07 -0.10 -6.61
N ALA A 37 11.72 0.04 -5.32
CA ALA A 37 11.89 -1.05 -4.35
C ALA A 37 10.93 -2.22 -4.54
N GLY A 38 9.82 -2.02 -5.26
CA GLY A 38 8.87 -3.11 -5.51
C GLY A 38 7.48 -2.90 -4.93
N LYS A 39 7.15 -1.70 -4.49
CA LYS A 39 5.83 -1.38 -3.93
C LYS A 39 4.70 -1.66 -4.92
N THR A 40 4.93 -1.36 -6.20
CA THR A 40 3.96 -1.64 -7.26
C THR A 40 3.71 -3.13 -7.42
N TYR A 41 4.75 -3.96 -7.40
CA TYR A 41 4.60 -5.41 -7.51
C TYR A 41 3.88 -6.01 -6.30
N PHE A 42 4.16 -5.48 -5.10
CA PHE A 42 3.45 -5.91 -3.89
C PHE A 42 1.96 -5.56 -4.01
N THR A 43 1.65 -4.37 -4.48
CA THR A 43 0.26 -3.93 -4.70
C THR A 43 -0.42 -4.77 -5.78
N LYS A 44 0.31 -5.18 -6.82
CA LYS A 44 -0.23 -6.11 -7.83
C LYS A 44 -0.64 -7.43 -7.20
N GLY A 45 0.09 -7.89 -6.20
CA GLY A 45 -0.25 -9.10 -5.45
C GLY A 45 -1.56 -8.94 -4.69
N ILE A 46 -1.72 -7.82 -4.00
CA ILE A 46 -2.98 -7.51 -3.30
C ILE A 46 -4.14 -7.44 -4.30
N ALA A 47 -3.93 -6.77 -5.42
CA ALA A 47 -4.95 -6.64 -6.47
C ALA A 47 -5.39 -8.00 -7.01
N LYS A 48 -4.44 -8.90 -7.19
CA LYS A 48 -4.73 -10.26 -7.64
C LYS A 48 -5.64 -10.99 -6.66
N ALA A 49 -5.35 -10.87 -5.36
CA ALA A 49 -6.18 -11.49 -4.32
C ALA A 49 -7.60 -10.89 -4.30
N PHE A 50 -7.74 -9.63 -4.63
CA PHE A 50 -9.03 -8.92 -4.63
C PHE A 50 -9.77 -9.03 -5.96
N GLU A 51 -9.26 -9.85 -6.89
CA GLU A 51 -9.87 -10.06 -8.20
C GLU A 51 -10.00 -8.77 -9.03
N ILE A 52 -9.03 -7.89 -8.86
CA ILE A 52 -8.92 -6.67 -9.66
C ILE A 52 -8.24 -7.02 -10.99
N THR A 53 -8.89 -6.67 -12.10
CA THR A 53 -8.39 -6.99 -13.44
C THR A 53 -7.66 -5.82 -14.10
N GLU A 54 -7.80 -4.61 -13.56
CA GLU A 54 -7.09 -3.44 -14.05
C GLU A 54 -5.59 -3.55 -13.77
N GLU A 55 -4.77 -2.99 -14.63
CA GLU A 55 -3.33 -2.97 -14.42
C GLU A 55 -2.97 -2.00 -13.30
N VAL A 56 -2.24 -2.51 -12.29
CA VAL A 56 -1.75 -1.70 -11.19
C VAL A 56 -0.47 -0.97 -11.61
N THR A 57 -0.46 0.34 -11.44
CA THR A 57 0.68 1.20 -11.73
C THR A 57 1.02 2.07 -10.52
N SER A 58 2.17 2.73 -10.56
CA SER A 58 2.56 3.66 -9.50
C SER A 58 1.64 4.89 -9.50
N PRO A 59 1.18 5.38 -8.33
CA PRO A 59 0.37 6.60 -8.24
C PRO A 59 1.20 7.88 -8.26
N THR A 60 2.51 7.82 -8.52
CA THR A 60 3.43 8.95 -8.38
C THR A 60 2.95 10.24 -9.07
N PHE A 61 2.33 10.11 -10.25
CA PHE A 61 1.88 11.27 -11.01
C PHE A 61 0.38 11.53 -10.90
N ALA A 62 -0.36 10.59 -10.31
CA ALA A 62 -1.82 10.67 -10.26
C ALA A 62 -2.35 11.10 -8.89
N LEU A 63 -1.50 11.13 -7.87
CA LEU A 63 -1.85 11.33 -6.46
C LEU A 63 -2.63 10.15 -5.88
N ILE A 64 -3.63 9.66 -6.59
CA ILE A 64 -4.40 8.48 -6.21
C ILE A 64 -4.72 7.64 -7.45
N ASN A 65 -4.61 6.33 -7.30
CA ASN A 65 -5.16 5.36 -8.25
C ASN A 65 -6.25 4.57 -7.53
N GLU A 66 -7.39 4.41 -8.18
CA GLU A 66 -8.52 3.65 -7.66
C GLU A 66 -8.69 2.38 -8.48
N TYR A 67 -8.75 1.24 -7.78
CA TYR A 67 -8.95 -0.05 -8.41
C TYR A 67 -10.16 -0.74 -7.78
N TYR A 68 -11.01 -1.33 -8.61
CA TYR A 68 -12.27 -1.90 -8.16
C TYR A 68 -12.30 -3.40 -8.38
N GLY A 69 -12.60 -4.14 -7.33
CA GLY A 69 -12.69 -5.59 -7.34
C GLY A 69 -13.58 -6.10 -6.22
N LYS A 70 -13.32 -7.31 -5.77
CA LYS A 70 -14.03 -7.88 -4.62
C LYS A 70 -13.88 -7.00 -3.39
N ILE A 71 -12.66 -6.53 -3.14
CA ILE A 71 -12.33 -5.43 -2.25
C ILE A 71 -11.58 -4.43 -3.11
N ASN A 72 -11.86 -3.15 -2.94
CA ASN A 72 -11.22 -2.11 -3.74
C ASN A 72 -9.85 -1.76 -3.17
N ILE A 73 -8.99 -1.16 -3.99
CA ILE A 73 -7.73 -0.58 -3.54
C ILE A 73 -7.74 0.90 -3.88
N PHE A 74 -7.47 1.73 -2.90
CA PHE A 74 -7.25 3.16 -3.07
C PHE A 74 -5.79 3.43 -2.75
N HIS A 75 -4.99 3.68 -3.79
CA HIS A 75 -3.53 3.79 -3.67
C HIS A 75 -3.13 5.24 -3.78
N PHE A 76 -2.65 5.80 -2.68
CA PHE A 76 -2.26 7.21 -2.55
C PHE A 76 -0.75 7.38 -2.57
N ASP A 77 -0.28 8.45 -3.22
CA ASP A 77 1.07 8.94 -3.10
C ASP A 77 1.03 10.31 -2.43
N LEU A 78 1.47 10.39 -1.19
CA LEU A 78 1.43 11.61 -0.39
C LEU A 78 2.74 12.41 -0.44
N PHE A 79 3.53 12.23 -1.49
CA PHE A 79 4.85 12.88 -1.60
C PHE A 79 4.78 14.40 -1.36
N ARG A 80 3.71 15.04 -1.85
CA ARG A 80 3.51 16.49 -1.75
C ARG A 80 2.48 16.89 -0.69
N ILE A 81 2.04 15.94 0.14
CA ILE A 81 1.03 16.15 1.16
C ILE A 81 1.71 16.04 2.50
N ASP A 82 1.66 17.08 3.34
CA ASP A 82 2.40 17.10 4.60
C ASP A 82 1.55 17.54 5.81
N SER A 83 0.27 17.67 5.66
CA SER A 83 -0.63 18.05 6.75
C SER A 83 -2.00 17.38 6.64
N PHE A 84 -2.72 17.31 7.77
CA PHE A 84 -4.12 16.82 7.74
C PHE A 84 -5.01 17.75 6.92
N ASP A 85 -4.77 19.06 6.93
CA ASP A 85 -5.53 19.99 6.10
C ASP A 85 -5.41 19.64 4.62
N ASP A 86 -4.21 19.30 4.17
CA ASP A 86 -3.98 18.85 2.79
C ASP A 86 -4.68 17.52 2.50
N LEU A 87 -4.71 16.60 3.47
CA LEU A 87 -5.44 15.34 3.32
C LEU A 87 -6.93 15.56 3.15
N TYR A 88 -7.51 16.47 3.95
CA TYR A 88 -8.92 16.83 3.79
C TYR A 88 -9.18 17.47 2.43
N ALA A 89 -8.26 18.30 1.97
CA ALA A 89 -8.42 19.00 0.69
C ALA A 89 -8.46 18.04 -0.50
N ILE A 90 -7.71 16.93 -0.45
CA ILE A 90 -7.72 15.93 -1.54
C ILE A 90 -8.82 14.87 -1.38
N GLY A 91 -9.61 14.94 -0.31
CA GLY A 91 -10.71 14.00 -0.08
C GLY A 91 -10.26 12.64 0.47
N PHE A 92 -9.09 12.56 1.10
CA PHE A 92 -8.55 11.30 1.60
C PHE A 92 -9.54 10.54 2.49
N PHE A 93 -10.19 11.26 3.41
CA PHE A 93 -11.09 10.63 4.39
C PHE A 93 -12.42 10.18 3.78
N ASP A 94 -12.76 10.65 2.58
CA ASP A 94 -13.96 10.23 1.88
C ASP A 94 -13.85 8.80 1.33
N TYR A 95 -12.63 8.24 1.30
CA TYR A 95 -12.39 6.89 0.81
C TYR A 95 -12.65 5.81 1.86
N PHE A 96 -12.79 6.18 3.13
CA PHE A 96 -13.24 5.23 4.14
C PHE A 96 -14.70 4.85 3.88
N ASP A 97 -15.05 3.62 4.25
CA ASP A 97 -16.40 3.06 4.06
C ASP A 97 -16.82 2.91 2.59
N ARG A 98 -15.85 2.76 1.70
CA ARG A 98 -16.07 2.50 0.28
C ARG A 98 -15.61 1.11 -0.14
N ASN A 99 -15.63 0.15 0.80
CA ASN A 99 -15.25 -1.23 0.57
C ASN A 99 -13.83 -1.37 0.00
N GLY A 100 -12.87 -0.64 0.56
CA GLY A 100 -11.52 -0.66 0.03
C GLY A 100 -10.45 -0.61 1.11
N VAL A 101 -9.26 -1.04 0.72
CA VAL A 101 -8.03 -0.91 1.48
C VAL A 101 -7.31 0.34 0.98
N LEU A 102 -6.80 1.15 1.90
CA LEU A 102 -6.04 2.34 1.56
C LEU A 102 -4.55 2.03 1.64
N CYS A 103 -3.91 1.96 0.48
CA CYS A 103 -2.46 1.79 0.36
C CYS A 103 -1.82 3.17 0.21
N VAL A 104 -0.88 3.51 1.08
CA VAL A 104 -0.36 4.87 1.17
C VAL A 104 1.16 4.87 1.07
N GLU A 105 1.69 5.61 0.11
CA GLU A 105 3.13 5.91 0.00
C GLU A 105 3.39 7.29 0.58
N TRP A 106 4.56 7.46 1.19
CA TRP A 106 4.96 8.72 1.86
C TRP A 106 4.07 9.07 3.05
N SER A 107 3.55 8.06 3.75
CA SER A 107 2.76 8.27 4.97
C SER A 107 3.55 8.96 6.08
N GLU A 108 4.88 8.84 6.06
CA GLU A 108 5.76 9.48 7.04
C GLU A 108 5.71 11.00 7.00
N ASN A 109 5.20 11.57 5.91
CA ASN A 109 5.02 13.02 5.81
C ASN A 109 3.94 13.55 6.76
N ILE A 110 3.09 12.67 7.27
CA ILE A 110 1.97 13.05 8.12
C ILE A 110 2.05 12.28 9.42
N SER A 111 2.40 13.00 10.50
CA SER A 111 2.42 12.43 11.85
C SER A 111 1.02 11.92 12.21
N ASP A 112 0.98 10.79 12.89
CA ASP A 112 -0.26 10.21 13.42
C ASP A 112 -1.28 9.76 12.38
N LEU A 113 -0.88 9.65 11.11
CA LEU A 113 -1.79 9.16 10.06
C LEU A 113 -2.36 7.78 10.42
N ALA A 114 -1.54 6.91 11.02
CA ALA A 114 -1.97 5.57 11.42
C ALA A 114 -3.17 5.57 12.36
N GLN A 115 -3.32 6.62 13.17
CA GLN A 115 -4.44 6.74 14.11
C GLN A 115 -5.79 6.92 13.41
N SER A 116 -5.77 7.28 12.13
CA SER A 116 -7.00 7.42 11.33
C SER A 116 -7.63 6.07 10.99
N PHE A 117 -6.90 4.98 11.18
CA PHE A 117 -7.34 3.62 10.84
C PHE A 117 -7.65 2.82 12.10
N ASP A 118 -8.57 1.87 11.99
CA ASP A 118 -8.81 0.88 13.04
C ASP A 118 -7.74 -0.21 13.01
N THR A 119 -7.32 -0.59 11.81
CA THR A 119 -6.25 -1.57 11.60
C THR A 119 -5.33 -1.06 10.51
N VAL A 120 -4.04 -1.06 10.78
CA VAL A 120 -3.06 -0.60 9.81
C VAL A 120 -1.77 -1.44 9.89
N TYR A 121 -1.25 -1.76 8.72
CA TYR A 121 0.01 -2.49 8.54
C TYR A 121 1.04 -1.57 7.92
N GLN A 122 2.28 -1.73 8.34
CA GLN A 122 3.41 -1.08 7.68
C GLN A 122 4.17 -2.13 6.91
N VAL A 123 4.36 -1.87 5.62
CA VAL A 123 5.09 -2.75 4.71
C VAL A 123 6.33 -2.01 4.24
N THR A 124 7.49 -2.52 4.63
CA THR A 124 8.77 -1.94 4.24
C THR A 124 9.44 -2.85 3.21
N ILE A 125 9.79 -2.28 2.07
CA ILE A 125 10.44 -3.03 0.99
C ILE A 125 11.79 -2.38 0.73
N SER A 126 12.87 -3.16 0.91
CA SER A 126 14.23 -2.70 0.73
C SER A 126 14.92 -3.50 -0.37
N LYS A 127 15.63 -2.80 -1.24
CA LYS A 127 16.41 -3.45 -2.29
C LYS A 127 17.68 -4.01 -1.68
N THR A 128 17.91 -5.32 -1.82
CA THR A 128 19.09 -6.01 -1.28
C THR A 128 20.04 -6.50 -2.36
N GLY A 129 19.64 -6.43 -3.62
CA GLY A 129 20.42 -6.79 -4.78
C GLY A 129 19.66 -6.34 -6.02
N GLU A 130 20.15 -6.71 -7.19
CA GLU A 130 19.49 -6.27 -8.43
C GLU A 130 18.04 -6.77 -8.50
N ASP A 131 17.81 -8.05 -8.20
CA ASP A 131 16.49 -8.67 -8.26
C ASP A 131 15.94 -9.06 -6.90
N SER A 132 16.71 -8.85 -5.84
CA SER A 132 16.30 -9.30 -4.49
C SER A 132 15.80 -8.14 -3.64
N ARG A 133 14.82 -8.47 -2.79
CA ARG A 133 14.17 -7.52 -1.88
C ARG A 133 13.99 -8.16 -0.52
N GLU A 134 14.08 -7.35 0.51
CA GLU A 134 13.65 -7.72 1.86
C GLU A 134 12.34 -7.01 2.14
N ILE A 135 11.34 -7.77 2.52
CA ILE A 135 9.99 -7.24 2.80
C ILE A 135 9.68 -7.52 4.25
N THR A 136 9.41 -6.46 5.01
CA THR A 136 8.96 -6.59 6.40
C THR A 136 7.53 -6.12 6.52
N ILE A 137 6.72 -6.87 7.24
CA ILE A 137 5.31 -6.56 7.46
C ILE A 137 5.08 -6.49 8.97
N GLU A 138 4.54 -5.36 9.42
CA GLU A 138 4.27 -5.12 10.83
C GLU A 138 2.87 -4.54 10.98
N LYS A 139 2.06 -5.18 11.82
CA LYS A 139 0.76 -4.61 12.21
C LYS A 139 1.04 -3.56 13.28
N ILE A 140 0.83 -2.30 12.96
CA ILE A 140 1.14 -1.19 13.87
C ILE A 140 -0.10 -0.65 14.59
N LYS A 141 -1.27 -1.14 14.21
CA LYS A 141 -2.49 -0.83 14.95
C LYS A 141 -3.58 -1.87 14.73
#